data_8706d6b1cb2d24b7695b9f32a79d53cc
#
_entry.id   8706d6b1cb2d24b7695b9f32a79d53cc
#
_cell.length_a   1.000
_cell.length_b   1.000
_cell.length_c   1.000
_cell.angle_alpha   90.00
_cell.angle_beta   90.00
_cell.angle_gamma   90.00
#
_symmetry.space_group_name_H-M   'P 1'
#
loop_
_entity.id
_entity.type
_entity.pdbx_description
1 polymer ?
#
loop_
_entity_poly.entity_id
_entity_poly.type
_entity_poly.pdbx_seq_one_letter_code
_entity_poly.pdbx_strand_id
1 'polypeptide(L)'
;MENISRREAITRIATGTAGLGLVTASGDVVTASQNSTADTTAARAFRGVHQPRPLPFDPAKLKGLSEKLIRSHWENNYGGAVKALNAVEQRLAGMLKEKDLPAYTYGDLKREELVRSGSVVLHELYFANLGGDPKPGGKALDIIKQWFGSYEQWEDEFKKTANALGGGSGWVIFAQNAHTGEFHNYWSWDHMHNVPMGRPLLVLDMYEHAYHMDYGAAAAKYVDAFMQNVNWEEINRRADLISKG
;
A
#
# COMPACT_ATOMS: atom_id res chain seq x y z
N MET A 1 -36.16 -4.74 34.66
CA MET A 1 -35.10 -4.89 33.63
C MET A 1 -34.15 -5.95 34.16
N GLU A 2 -34.26 -7.18 33.66
CA GLU A 2 -33.37 -8.29 34.04
C GLU A 2 -32.01 -8.12 33.41
N ASN A 3 -30.97 -8.18 34.22
CA ASN A 3 -29.56 -8.17 33.77
C ASN A 3 -29.22 -9.53 33.18
N ILE A 4 -29.20 -9.63 31.87
CA ILE A 4 -28.75 -10.83 31.15
C ILE A 4 -27.22 -10.84 31.16
N SER A 5 -26.62 -11.92 31.67
CA SER A 5 -25.18 -12.08 31.69
C SER A 5 -24.60 -12.25 30.28
N ARG A 6 -23.33 -11.85 30.06
CA ARG A 6 -22.61 -12.03 28.75
C ARG A 6 -22.61 -13.48 28.24
N ARG A 7 -22.66 -14.48 29.12
CA ARG A 7 -22.75 -15.90 28.73
C ARG A 7 -24.14 -16.27 28.17
N GLU A 8 -25.24 -15.73 28.71
CA GLU A 8 -26.59 -16.02 28.21
C GLU A 8 -26.87 -15.35 26.85
N ALA A 9 -26.27 -14.19 26.57
CA ALA A 9 -26.37 -13.55 25.27
C ALA A 9 -25.72 -14.37 24.16
N ILE A 10 -24.58 -15.04 24.41
CA ILE A 10 -23.89 -15.88 23.43
C ILE A 10 -24.63 -17.19 23.15
N THR A 11 -25.30 -17.77 24.16
CA THR A 11 -26.08 -19.02 24.00
C THR A 11 -27.34 -18.84 23.17
N ARG A 12 -27.96 -17.65 23.18
CA ARG A 12 -29.19 -17.37 22.42
C ARG A 12 -28.93 -17.14 20.90
N ILE A 13 -27.69 -16.90 20.49
CA ILE A 13 -27.34 -16.78 19.07
C ILE A 13 -27.07 -18.14 18.40
N ALA A 14 -26.83 -19.20 19.21
CA ALA A 14 -26.48 -20.54 18.70
C ALA A 14 -27.70 -21.49 18.49
N THR A 15 -28.93 -21.10 18.81
CA THR A 15 -30.12 -21.97 18.70
C THR A 15 -31.18 -21.46 17.72
N GLY A 16 -30.81 -20.92 16.60
CA GLY A 16 -31.66 -20.54 15.47
C GLY A 16 -31.66 -21.60 14.37
N THR A 17 -32.43 -22.67 14.60
CA THR A 17 -33.08 -23.58 13.62
C THR A 17 -32.40 -23.93 12.32
N ALA A 18 -31.88 -25.17 12.27
CA ALA A 18 -31.73 -25.93 11.06
C ALA A 18 -33.08 -26.37 10.50
N GLY A 19 -33.43 -25.90 9.32
CA GLY A 19 -34.48 -26.44 8.48
C GLY A 19 -33.85 -27.13 7.27
N LEU A 20 -33.83 -28.49 7.29
CA LEU A 20 -33.44 -29.30 6.11
C LEU A 20 -34.52 -29.16 5.04
N GLY A 21 -34.18 -28.61 3.90
CA GLY A 21 -34.91 -28.76 2.67
C GLY A 21 -33.96 -29.29 1.60
N LEU A 22 -34.03 -30.59 1.28
CA LEU A 22 -33.37 -31.19 0.14
C LEU A 22 -34.07 -30.67 -1.13
N VAL A 23 -33.38 -29.87 -1.94
CA VAL A 23 -33.78 -29.62 -3.33
C VAL A 23 -32.57 -29.93 -4.19
N THR A 24 -32.64 -31.06 -4.89
CA THR A 24 -31.76 -31.35 -6.02
C THR A 24 -32.18 -30.47 -7.19
N ALA A 25 -31.33 -29.50 -7.55
CA ALA A 25 -31.41 -28.86 -8.84
C ALA A 25 -29.98 -28.72 -9.38
N SER A 26 -29.72 -29.46 -10.44
CA SER A 26 -28.63 -29.20 -11.39
C SER A 26 -28.78 -27.75 -11.88
N GLY A 27 -27.91 -26.90 -11.46
CA GLY A 27 -27.89 -25.49 -11.85
C GLY A 27 -26.47 -25.08 -12.18
N ASP A 28 -26.29 -24.68 -13.43
CA ASP A 28 -25.06 -24.15 -14.01
C ASP A 28 -24.38 -23.13 -13.09
N VAL A 29 -23.11 -23.36 -12.84
CA VAL A 29 -22.23 -22.37 -12.21
C VAL A 29 -22.06 -21.24 -13.23
N VAL A 30 -22.91 -20.23 -13.15
CA VAL A 30 -22.69 -18.96 -13.84
C VAL A 30 -21.52 -18.30 -13.14
N THR A 31 -20.32 -18.49 -13.67
CA THR A 31 -19.19 -17.63 -13.40
C THR A 31 -19.54 -16.25 -13.94
N ALA A 32 -20.07 -15.40 -13.09
CA ALA A 32 -20.22 -13.99 -13.40
C ALA A 32 -18.81 -13.39 -13.52
N SER A 33 -18.28 -13.45 -14.73
CA SER A 33 -17.18 -12.59 -15.17
C SER A 33 -17.70 -11.16 -15.05
N GLN A 34 -17.38 -10.48 -13.95
CA GLN A 34 -17.62 -9.04 -13.83
C GLN A 34 -16.59 -8.32 -14.71
N ASN A 35 -16.77 -8.38 -16.03
CA ASN A 35 -16.29 -7.37 -16.93
C ASN A 35 -17.15 -6.12 -16.68
N SER A 36 -16.76 -5.32 -15.68
CA SER A 36 -17.25 -3.96 -15.58
C SER A 36 -16.69 -3.23 -16.80
N THR A 37 -17.51 -3.05 -17.81
CA THR A 37 -17.22 -2.16 -18.94
C THR A 37 -17.09 -0.76 -18.35
N ALA A 38 -15.87 -0.28 -18.21
CA ALA A 38 -15.61 1.08 -17.75
C ALA A 38 -16.43 2.03 -18.63
N ASP A 39 -17.23 2.89 -18.01
CA ASP A 39 -17.98 3.93 -18.72
C ASP A 39 -16.97 4.90 -19.35
N THR A 40 -16.70 4.71 -20.65
CA THR A 40 -15.76 5.55 -21.41
C THR A 40 -16.23 7.00 -21.53
N THR A 41 -17.48 7.29 -21.19
CA THR A 41 -18.05 8.66 -21.17
C THR A 41 -17.77 9.39 -19.88
N ALA A 42 -17.35 8.70 -18.79
CA ALA A 42 -17.00 9.31 -17.54
C ALA A 42 -15.75 10.21 -17.68
N ALA A 43 -15.73 11.32 -16.94
CA ALA A 43 -14.54 12.17 -16.85
C ALA A 43 -13.32 11.35 -16.37
N ARG A 44 -12.13 11.69 -16.87
CA ARG A 44 -10.91 10.89 -16.63
C ARG A 44 -10.64 10.62 -15.15
N ALA A 45 -10.93 11.58 -14.27
CA ALA A 45 -10.75 11.45 -12.82
C ALA A 45 -11.64 10.38 -12.15
N PHE A 46 -12.66 9.88 -12.85
CA PHE A 46 -13.66 8.96 -12.29
C PHE A 46 -13.81 7.68 -13.10
N ARG A 47 -12.86 7.37 -13.97
CA ARG A 47 -12.97 6.18 -14.84
C ARG A 47 -12.78 4.89 -14.10
N GLY A 48 -11.92 4.86 -13.09
CA GLY A 48 -11.60 3.64 -12.38
C GLY A 48 -11.08 2.54 -13.30
N VAL A 49 -10.02 2.83 -14.07
CA VAL A 49 -9.44 1.90 -15.07
C VAL A 49 -7.96 1.59 -14.79
N HIS A 50 -7.52 1.81 -13.55
CA HIS A 50 -6.17 1.49 -13.14
C HIS A 50 -5.89 -0.01 -13.27
N GLN A 51 -4.67 -0.35 -13.70
CA GLN A 51 -4.22 -1.73 -13.83
C GLN A 51 -3.00 -1.96 -12.95
N PRO A 52 -2.90 -3.12 -12.29
CA PRO A 52 -1.71 -3.46 -11.52
C PRO A 52 -0.49 -3.53 -12.45
N ARG A 53 0.60 -2.91 -12.02
CA ARG A 53 1.90 -3.03 -12.68
C ARG A 53 2.54 -4.36 -12.31
N PRO A 54 3.17 -5.08 -13.25
CA PRO A 54 3.89 -6.30 -12.93
C PRO A 54 5.08 -6.00 -12.02
N LEU A 55 5.51 -7.00 -11.25
CA LEU A 55 6.75 -6.92 -10.48
C LEU A 55 7.94 -6.69 -11.44
N PRO A 56 8.81 -5.71 -11.19
CA PRO A 56 9.95 -5.42 -12.08
C PRO A 56 11.15 -6.36 -11.85
N PHE A 57 11.01 -7.36 -10.98
CA PHE A 57 12.05 -8.32 -10.59
C PHE A 57 11.47 -9.72 -10.40
N ASP A 58 12.35 -10.72 -10.34
CA ASP A 58 12.00 -12.09 -9.97
C ASP A 58 11.95 -12.22 -8.43
N PRO A 59 10.77 -12.43 -7.82
CA PRO A 59 10.64 -12.46 -6.37
C PRO A 59 11.40 -13.62 -5.71
N ALA A 60 11.70 -14.70 -6.44
CA ALA A 60 12.49 -15.83 -5.93
C ALA A 60 13.97 -15.47 -5.71
N LYS A 61 14.46 -14.34 -6.26
CA LYS A 61 15.86 -13.90 -6.15
C LYS A 61 16.13 -12.93 -5.00
N LEU A 62 15.10 -12.50 -4.29
CA LEU A 62 15.28 -11.60 -3.16
C LEU A 62 15.97 -12.31 -1.99
N LYS A 63 16.83 -11.59 -1.29
CA LYS A 63 17.55 -12.09 -0.11
C LYS A 63 16.73 -11.84 1.15
N GLY A 64 16.39 -12.90 1.87
CA GLY A 64 15.65 -12.77 3.13
C GLY A 64 14.18 -12.38 3.00
N LEU A 65 13.64 -12.22 1.78
CA LEU A 65 12.21 -12.02 1.52
C LEU A 65 11.71 -13.17 0.66
N SER A 66 10.77 -13.96 1.17
CA SER A 66 10.28 -15.14 0.44
C SER A 66 9.45 -14.75 -0.78
N GLU A 67 9.54 -15.56 -1.85
CA GLU A 67 8.67 -15.41 -3.01
C GLU A 67 7.19 -15.41 -2.61
N LYS A 68 6.81 -16.26 -1.66
CA LYS A 68 5.44 -16.37 -1.15
C LYS A 68 4.96 -15.05 -0.53
N LEU A 69 5.80 -14.42 0.30
CA LEU A 69 5.49 -13.11 0.90
C LEU A 69 5.28 -12.06 -0.19
N ILE A 70 6.23 -11.91 -1.12
CA ILE A 70 6.19 -10.89 -2.17
C ILE A 70 5.01 -11.09 -3.11
N ARG A 71 4.70 -12.33 -3.53
CA ARG A 71 3.52 -12.59 -4.37
C ARG A 71 2.23 -12.29 -3.63
N SER A 72 2.10 -12.73 -2.37
CA SER A 72 0.92 -12.43 -1.56
C SER A 72 0.72 -10.93 -1.37
N HIS A 73 1.79 -10.19 -1.09
CA HIS A 73 1.79 -8.73 -0.95
C HIS A 73 1.34 -8.05 -2.24
N TRP A 74 1.90 -8.46 -3.38
CA TRP A 74 1.56 -7.90 -4.69
C TRP A 74 0.12 -8.23 -5.11
N GLU A 75 -0.31 -9.48 -4.96
CA GLU A 75 -1.63 -9.93 -5.42
C GLU A 75 -2.77 -9.39 -4.55
N ASN A 76 -2.61 -9.49 -3.22
CA ASN A 76 -3.71 -9.23 -2.28
C ASN A 76 -3.73 -7.77 -1.81
N ASN A 77 -2.59 -7.21 -1.41
CA ASN A 77 -2.55 -5.84 -0.89
C ASN A 77 -2.54 -4.81 -2.02
N TYR A 78 -1.53 -4.86 -2.90
CA TYR A 78 -1.45 -3.92 -4.02
C TYR A 78 -2.58 -4.14 -5.04
N GLY A 79 -2.79 -5.37 -5.50
CA GLY A 79 -3.88 -5.69 -6.44
C GLY A 79 -5.26 -5.39 -5.87
N GLY A 80 -5.45 -5.62 -4.56
CA GLY A 80 -6.65 -5.23 -3.83
C GLY A 80 -6.86 -3.72 -3.78
N ALA A 81 -5.80 -2.94 -3.54
CA ALA A 81 -5.86 -1.49 -3.55
C ALA A 81 -6.24 -0.91 -4.93
N VAL A 82 -5.67 -1.47 -6.02
CA VAL A 82 -6.03 -1.06 -7.40
C VAL A 82 -7.50 -1.32 -7.69
N LYS A 83 -8.02 -2.49 -7.33
CA LYS A 83 -9.45 -2.82 -7.50
C LYS A 83 -10.34 -1.88 -6.69
N ALA A 84 -9.97 -1.60 -5.45
CA ALA A 84 -10.72 -0.71 -4.58
C ALA A 84 -10.71 0.73 -5.09
N LEU A 85 -9.56 1.25 -5.58
CA LEU A 85 -9.48 2.57 -6.19
C LEU A 85 -10.41 2.71 -7.39
N ASN A 86 -10.41 1.73 -8.29
CA ASN A 86 -11.32 1.70 -9.44
C ASN A 86 -12.80 1.78 -9.00
N ALA A 87 -13.19 0.98 -8.01
CA ALA A 87 -14.55 0.98 -7.50
C ALA A 87 -14.94 2.31 -6.86
N VAL A 88 -14.03 2.93 -6.10
CA VAL A 88 -14.25 4.22 -5.45
C VAL A 88 -14.44 5.33 -6.49
N GLU A 89 -13.57 5.42 -7.49
CA GLU A 89 -13.69 6.42 -8.55
C GLU A 89 -15.01 6.29 -9.33
N GLN A 90 -15.39 5.05 -9.68
CA GLN A 90 -16.65 4.78 -10.36
C GLN A 90 -17.87 5.15 -9.48
N ARG A 91 -17.81 4.88 -8.17
CA ARG A 91 -18.87 5.26 -7.24
C ARG A 91 -18.96 6.79 -7.09
N LEU A 92 -17.85 7.50 -7.03
CA LEU A 92 -17.80 8.97 -7.02
C LEU A 92 -18.49 9.57 -8.26
N ALA A 93 -18.24 8.99 -9.46
CA ALA A 93 -18.92 9.40 -10.69
C ALA A 93 -20.44 9.28 -10.59
N GLY A 94 -20.94 8.21 -9.96
CA GLY A 94 -22.37 8.02 -9.69
C GLY A 94 -22.93 9.07 -8.73
N MET A 95 -22.23 9.30 -7.63
CA MET A 95 -22.65 10.22 -6.57
C MET A 95 -22.74 11.68 -7.03
N LEU A 96 -21.94 12.09 -8.02
CA LEU A 96 -22.05 13.43 -8.62
C LEU A 96 -23.40 13.71 -9.31
N LYS A 97 -24.16 12.65 -9.61
CA LYS A 97 -25.51 12.75 -10.20
C LYS A 97 -26.63 12.73 -9.16
N GLU A 98 -26.31 12.43 -7.91
CA GLU A 98 -27.27 12.37 -6.80
C GLU A 98 -27.54 13.80 -6.27
N LYS A 99 -28.85 14.21 -6.19
CA LYS A 99 -29.18 15.60 -5.81
C LYS A 99 -29.09 15.79 -4.30
N ASP A 100 -29.62 15.06 -3.47
CA ASP A 100 -29.70 15.29 -2.02
C ASP A 100 -28.71 14.42 -1.21
N LEU A 101 -27.47 14.28 -1.74
CA LEU A 101 -26.44 13.49 -1.12
C LEU A 101 -25.90 14.17 0.15
N PRO A 102 -25.95 13.51 1.34
CA PRO A 102 -25.33 14.06 2.53
C PRO A 102 -23.82 14.27 2.36
N ALA A 103 -23.31 15.42 2.80
CA ALA A 103 -21.92 15.79 2.62
C ALA A 103 -20.93 14.76 3.20
N TYR A 104 -21.24 14.16 4.33
CA TYR A 104 -20.41 13.13 4.95
C TYR A 104 -20.28 11.87 4.09
N THR A 105 -21.32 11.46 3.36
CA THR A 105 -21.27 10.28 2.48
C THR A 105 -20.30 10.49 1.33
N TYR A 106 -20.29 11.69 0.72
CA TYR A 106 -19.32 12.05 -0.30
C TYR A 106 -17.92 12.18 0.30
N GLY A 107 -17.81 12.81 1.47
CA GLY A 107 -16.55 13.00 2.18
C GLY A 107 -15.86 11.69 2.56
N ASP A 108 -16.63 10.71 3.04
CA ASP A 108 -16.10 9.37 3.37
C ASP A 108 -15.50 8.68 2.12
N LEU A 109 -16.17 8.79 0.98
CA LEU A 109 -15.68 8.20 -0.26
C LEU A 109 -14.46 8.96 -0.82
N LYS A 110 -14.39 10.27 -0.64
CA LYS A 110 -13.19 11.07 -0.98
C LYS A 110 -11.99 10.73 -0.10
N ARG A 111 -12.24 10.45 1.19
CA ARG A 111 -11.21 9.92 2.09
C ARG A 111 -10.72 8.55 1.61
N GLU A 112 -11.65 7.66 1.23
CA GLU A 112 -11.30 6.32 0.74
C GLU A 112 -10.51 6.40 -0.59
N GLU A 113 -10.87 7.31 -1.50
CA GLU A 113 -10.09 7.57 -2.73
C GLU A 113 -8.63 7.93 -2.40
N LEU A 114 -8.41 8.83 -1.42
CA LEU A 114 -7.07 9.22 -0.98
C LEU A 114 -6.29 8.02 -0.40
N VAL A 115 -6.94 7.22 0.46
CA VAL A 115 -6.35 6.00 1.04
C VAL A 115 -5.92 5.03 -0.06
N ARG A 116 -6.80 4.75 -1.04
CA ARG A 116 -6.51 3.79 -2.10
C ARG A 116 -5.47 4.30 -3.09
N SER A 117 -5.53 5.58 -3.45
CA SER A 117 -4.51 6.23 -4.29
C SER A 117 -3.13 6.18 -3.63
N GLY A 118 -3.06 6.54 -2.35
CA GLY A 118 -1.81 6.45 -1.58
C GLY A 118 -1.29 5.02 -1.51
N SER A 119 -2.17 4.04 -1.24
CA SER A 119 -1.81 2.62 -1.21
C SER A 119 -1.24 2.16 -2.56
N VAL A 120 -1.91 2.45 -3.67
CA VAL A 120 -1.44 2.08 -5.02
C VAL A 120 -0.08 2.67 -5.30
N VAL A 121 0.10 3.98 -5.11
CA VAL A 121 1.36 4.67 -5.42
C VAL A 121 2.50 4.17 -4.55
N LEU A 122 2.28 4.03 -3.24
CA LEU A 122 3.34 3.61 -2.31
C LEU A 122 3.77 2.16 -2.55
N HIS A 123 2.85 1.24 -2.87
CA HIS A 123 3.20 -0.12 -3.27
C HIS A 123 3.99 -0.17 -4.58
N GLU A 124 3.61 0.60 -5.60
CA GLU A 124 4.35 0.67 -6.86
C GLU A 124 5.79 1.17 -6.64
N LEU A 125 5.95 2.19 -5.79
CA LEU A 125 7.25 2.71 -5.42
C LEU A 125 8.06 1.70 -4.60
N TYR A 126 7.43 1.00 -3.67
CA TYR A 126 8.03 -0.05 -2.85
C TYR A 126 8.56 -1.21 -3.70
N PHE A 127 7.73 -1.79 -4.57
CA PHE A 127 8.18 -2.89 -5.43
C PHE A 127 9.28 -2.45 -6.41
N ALA A 128 9.21 -1.24 -6.93
CA ALA A 128 10.27 -0.73 -7.81
C ALA A 128 11.61 -0.49 -7.08
N ASN A 129 11.60 -0.36 -5.75
CA ASN A 129 12.82 -0.23 -4.95
C ASN A 129 13.57 -1.55 -4.73
N LEU A 130 12.98 -2.70 -5.12
CA LEU A 130 13.52 -4.03 -4.81
C LEU A 130 14.16 -4.70 -6.03
N GLY A 131 15.01 -5.70 -5.77
CA GLY A 131 15.53 -6.62 -6.78
C GLY A 131 16.70 -6.13 -7.60
N GLY A 132 17.33 -5.02 -7.23
CA GLY A 132 18.52 -4.47 -7.88
C GLY A 132 19.84 -4.77 -7.16
N ASP A 133 20.88 -4.07 -7.57
CA ASP A 133 22.17 -4.07 -6.85
C ASP A 133 22.02 -3.26 -5.55
N PRO A 134 22.22 -3.88 -4.37
CA PRO A 134 22.07 -3.20 -3.10
C PRO A 134 23.24 -2.26 -2.76
N LYS A 135 24.23 -2.11 -3.63
CA LYS A 135 25.36 -1.23 -3.38
C LYS A 135 25.00 0.23 -3.59
N PRO A 136 25.04 1.06 -2.52
CA PRO A 136 24.77 2.49 -2.65
C PRO A 136 25.73 3.17 -3.62
N GLY A 137 25.21 4.08 -4.45
CA GLY A 137 26.05 4.81 -5.41
C GLY A 137 25.30 5.90 -6.16
N GLY A 138 26.00 6.63 -6.99
CA GLY A 138 25.43 7.65 -7.87
C GLY A 138 24.86 8.85 -7.13
N LYS A 139 23.95 9.55 -7.80
CA LYS A 139 23.37 10.81 -7.34
C LYS A 139 22.61 10.69 -6.03
N ALA A 140 21.94 9.57 -5.81
CA ALA A 140 21.22 9.33 -4.55
C ALA A 140 22.19 9.29 -3.37
N LEU A 141 23.36 8.66 -3.53
CA LEU A 141 24.39 8.64 -2.50
C LEU A 141 24.97 10.06 -2.25
N ASP A 142 25.13 10.86 -3.28
CA ASP A 142 25.61 12.26 -3.15
C ASP A 142 24.59 13.10 -2.37
N ILE A 143 23.28 12.95 -2.67
CA ILE A 143 22.18 13.59 -1.91
C ILE A 143 22.23 13.15 -0.44
N ILE A 144 22.35 11.84 -0.19
CA ILE A 144 22.42 11.30 1.17
C ILE A 144 23.59 11.92 1.95
N LYS A 145 24.79 11.94 1.35
CA LYS A 145 25.96 12.53 2.01
C LYS A 145 25.80 14.02 2.26
N GLN A 146 25.20 14.73 1.34
CA GLN A 146 24.95 16.18 1.49
C GLN A 146 23.99 16.48 2.65
N TRP A 147 22.91 15.70 2.79
CA TRP A 147 21.86 16.00 3.76
C TRP A 147 22.00 15.29 5.10
N PHE A 148 22.64 14.12 5.13
CA PHE A 148 22.79 13.31 6.36
C PHE A 148 24.25 13.17 6.82
N GLY A 149 25.22 13.72 6.08
CA GLY A 149 26.66 13.63 6.39
C GLY A 149 27.30 12.36 5.86
N SER A 150 26.70 11.18 6.04
CA SER A 150 27.18 9.91 5.48
C SER A 150 26.04 8.97 5.14
N TYR A 151 26.35 7.89 4.41
CA TYR A 151 25.41 6.82 4.13
C TYR A 151 24.98 6.10 5.42
N GLU A 152 25.93 5.85 6.30
CA GLU A 152 25.71 5.14 7.58
C GLU A 152 24.79 5.92 8.50
N GLN A 153 24.90 7.24 8.56
CA GLN A 153 24.03 8.10 9.34
C GLN A 153 22.61 8.10 8.79
N TRP A 154 22.47 8.19 7.47
CA TRP A 154 21.18 8.09 6.79
C TRP A 154 20.52 6.73 7.00
N GLU A 155 21.28 5.64 6.82
CA GLU A 155 20.77 4.27 7.01
C GLU A 155 20.32 4.04 8.45
N ASP A 156 21.10 4.49 9.45
CA ASP A 156 20.74 4.39 10.85
C ASP A 156 19.44 5.15 11.16
N GLU A 157 19.29 6.36 10.66
CA GLU A 157 18.07 7.16 10.83
C GLU A 157 16.88 6.53 10.09
N PHE A 158 17.06 6.03 8.86
CA PHE A 158 16.04 5.32 8.08
C PHE A 158 15.55 4.08 8.84
N LYS A 159 16.45 3.26 9.35
CA LYS A 159 16.12 2.07 10.16
C LYS A 159 15.44 2.42 11.49
N LYS A 160 15.85 3.49 12.17
CA LYS A 160 15.18 3.98 13.38
C LYS A 160 13.76 4.43 13.10
N THR A 161 13.56 5.16 12.00
CA THR A 161 12.23 5.59 11.56
C THR A 161 11.34 4.37 11.24
N ALA A 162 11.89 3.34 10.58
CA ALA A 162 11.18 2.10 10.30
C ALA A 162 10.81 1.33 11.59
N ASN A 163 11.74 1.19 12.51
CA ASN A 163 11.50 0.50 13.77
C ASN A 163 10.46 1.21 14.65
N ALA A 164 10.32 2.53 14.52
CA ALA A 164 9.26 3.30 15.19
C ALA A 164 7.85 2.98 14.66
N LEU A 165 7.74 2.32 13.50
CA LEU A 165 6.48 1.81 12.92
C LEU A 165 6.29 0.30 13.16
N GLY A 166 7.25 -0.40 13.73
CA GLY A 166 7.21 -1.84 13.95
C GLY A 166 6.04 -2.27 14.82
N GLY A 167 5.33 -3.33 14.41
CA GLY A 167 4.13 -3.83 15.11
C GLY A 167 2.86 -3.03 14.84
N GLY A 168 2.87 -2.16 13.84
CA GLY A 168 1.74 -1.33 13.45
C GLY A 168 1.55 -1.27 11.94
N SER A 169 1.33 -0.07 11.44
CA SER A 169 1.16 0.23 10.02
C SER A 169 1.99 1.46 9.65
N GLY A 170 2.30 1.58 8.37
CA GLY A 170 2.90 2.79 7.84
C GLY A 170 4.01 2.56 6.84
N TRP A 171 4.71 3.64 6.54
CA TRP A 171 5.74 3.72 5.52
C TRP A 171 6.90 4.59 5.98
N VAL A 172 8.11 4.20 5.62
CA VAL A 172 9.24 5.13 5.65
C VAL A 172 9.48 5.64 4.24
N ILE A 173 9.51 6.94 4.07
CA ILE A 173 9.61 7.57 2.76
C ILE A 173 10.82 8.51 2.77
N PHE A 174 11.94 8.07 2.18
CA PHE A 174 13.04 8.97 1.86
C PHE A 174 12.62 9.81 0.66
N ALA A 175 12.43 11.11 0.88
CA ALA A 175 11.86 11.99 -0.13
C ALA A 175 12.46 13.40 -0.06
N GLN A 176 12.40 14.10 -1.21
CA GLN A 176 12.53 15.54 -1.25
C GLN A 176 11.21 16.21 -0.88
N ASN A 177 11.24 17.21 -0.02
CA ASN A 177 10.19 18.22 0.07
C ASN A 177 10.41 19.22 -1.08
N ALA A 178 9.56 19.20 -2.09
CA ALA A 178 9.75 20.06 -3.26
C ALA A 178 9.51 21.55 -2.98
N HIS A 179 8.88 21.89 -1.84
CA HIS A 179 8.67 23.27 -1.43
C HIS A 179 9.95 23.88 -0.81
N THR A 180 10.65 23.10 0.04
CA THR A 180 11.87 23.59 0.72
C THR A 180 13.17 23.15 0.02
N GLY A 181 13.10 22.12 -0.84
CA GLY A 181 14.26 21.49 -1.46
C GLY A 181 14.97 20.46 -0.57
N GLU A 182 14.56 20.31 0.66
CA GLU A 182 15.19 19.46 1.69
C GLU A 182 14.87 17.98 1.50
N PHE A 183 15.79 17.11 1.96
CA PHE A 183 15.60 15.66 1.92
C PHE A 183 15.56 15.09 3.32
N HIS A 184 14.55 14.24 3.59
CA HIS A 184 14.33 13.60 4.89
C HIS A 184 13.82 12.17 4.72
N ASN A 185 13.97 11.34 5.76
CA ASN A 185 13.22 10.11 5.92
C ASN A 185 11.92 10.45 6.67
N TYR A 186 10.82 10.52 5.95
CA TYR A 186 9.51 10.83 6.53
C TYR A 186 8.87 9.59 7.13
N TRP A 187 8.33 9.74 8.33
CA TRP A 187 7.51 8.78 9.03
C TRP A 187 6.04 8.96 8.62
N SER A 188 5.42 7.93 8.07
CA SER A 188 4.05 7.94 7.58
C SER A 188 3.29 6.76 8.18
N TRP A 189 2.30 6.99 9.02
CA TRP A 189 1.60 5.93 9.76
C TRP A 189 0.54 5.20 8.95
N ASP A 190 0.12 5.74 7.81
CA ASP A 190 -0.79 5.08 6.87
C ASP A 190 -0.53 5.54 5.42
N HIS A 191 -1.45 5.19 4.51
CA HIS A 191 -1.33 5.52 3.08
C HIS A 191 -1.59 7.00 2.76
N MET A 192 -2.12 7.81 3.68
CA MET A 192 -2.49 9.20 3.46
C MET A 192 -1.46 10.20 3.98
N HIS A 193 -0.63 9.79 4.94
CA HIS A 193 0.27 10.68 5.68
C HIS A 193 1.63 10.76 5.00
N ASN A 194 1.77 11.66 4.04
CA ASN A 194 3.05 12.02 3.45
C ASN A 194 3.23 13.54 3.52
N VAL A 195 4.47 14.02 3.42
CA VAL A 195 4.73 15.45 3.35
C VAL A 195 4.07 16.04 2.09
N PRO A 196 3.33 17.14 2.19
CA PRO A 196 2.82 17.83 1.00
C PRO A 196 3.94 18.15 0.03
N MET A 197 3.72 17.92 -1.27
CA MET A 197 4.73 18.07 -2.32
C MET A 197 5.96 17.16 -2.15
N GLY A 198 5.87 16.07 -1.40
CA GLY A 198 6.94 15.07 -1.31
C GLY A 198 7.21 14.39 -2.65
N ARG A 199 8.49 14.28 -3.03
CA ARG A 199 8.96 13.52 -4.19
C ARG A 199 9.76 12.31 -3.68
N PRO A 200 9.15 11.10 -3.60
CA PRO A 200 9.78 9.93 -3.02
C PRO A 200 10.98 9.43 -3.83
N LEU A 201 12.04 9.06 -3.14
CA LEU A 201 13.22 8.37 -3.68
C LEU A 201 13.19 6.89 -3.30
N LEU A 202 13.10 6.58 -2.01
CA LEU A 202 13.01 5.23 -1.46
C LEU A 202 11.78 5.12 -0.56
N VAL A 203 11.03 4.03 -0.71
CA VAL A 203 9.83 3.75 0.08
C VAL A 203 9.92 2.36 0.69
N LEU A 204 9.75 2.27 2.00
CA LEU A 204 9.70 1.01 2.75
C LEU A 204 8.30 0.84 3.34
N ASP A 205 7.69 -0.31 3.08
CA ASP A 205 6.41 -0.73 3.68
C ASP A 205 6.64 -1.33 5.07
N MET A 206 6.00 -0.76 6.09
CA MET A 206 6.07 -1.23 7.47
C MET A 206 4.73 -1.79 7.98
N TYR A 207 3.74 -1.99 7.09
CA TYR A 207 2.57 -2.77 7.44
C TYR A 207 2.94 -4.24 7.70
N GLU A 208 2.27 -4.88 8.62
CA GLU A 208 2.55 -6.29 8.96
C GLU A 208 2.45 -7.25 7.77
N HIS A 209 1.60 -6.97 6.79
CA HIS A 209 1.50 -7.78 5.58
C HIS A 209 2.80 -7.80 4.73
N ALA A 210 3.67 -6.81 4.90
CA ALA A 210 4.95 -6.73 4.20
C ALA A 210 6.02 -7.64 4.80
N TYR A 211 5.84 -8.15 6.04
CA TYR A 211 6.89 -8.91 6.71
C TYR A 211 6.41 -10.04 7.63
N HIS A 212 5.17 -10.02 8.11
CA HIS A 212 4.74 -10.93 9.18
C HIS A 212 4.82 -12.41 8.77
N MET A 213 4.64 -12.71 7.50
CA MET A 213 4.72 -14.08 6.98
C MET A 213 6.12 -14.70 7.15
N ASP A 214 7.17 -13.92 7.00
CA ASP A 214 8.57 -14.38 7.06
C ASP A 214 9.22 -14.11 8.42
N TYR A 215 8.83 -13.01 9.07
CA TYR A 215 9.53 -12.48 10.25
C TYR A 215 8.66 -12.45 11.51
N GLY A 216 7.36 -12.73 11.42
CA GLY A 216 6.45 -12.55 12.54
C GLY A 216 6.55 -11.11 13.07
N ALA A 217 6.71 -10.97 14.38
CA ALA A 217 6.86 -9.66 15.03
C ALA A 217 8.29 -9.05 14.94
N ALA A 218 9.24 -9.73 14.28
CA ALA A 218 10.64 -9.27 14.21
C ALA A 218 10.86 -8.24 13.08
N ALA A 219 10.14 -7.12 13.11
CA ALA A 219 10.17 -6.07 12.09
C ALA A 219 11.58 -5.57 11.77
N ALA A 220 12.48 -5.44 12.77
CA ALA A 220 13.85 -5.00 12.55
C ALA A 220 14.63 -5.93 11.59
N LYS A 221 14.41 -7.24 11.65
CA LYS A 221 15.04 -8.19 10.72
C LYS A 221 14.52 -8.04 9.29
N TYR A 222 13.24 -7.72 9.14
CA TYR A 222 12.68 -7.40 7.84
C TYR A 222 13.30 -6.13 7.25
N VAL A 223 13.49 -5.08 8.07
CA VAL A 223 14.15 -3.84 7.61
C VAL A 223 15.55 -4.13 7.11
N ASP A 224 16.32 -4.98 7.81
CA ASP A 224 17.66 -5.40 7.36
C ASP A 224 17.59 -6.19 6.04
N ALA A 225 16.61 -7.09 5.88
CA ALA A 225 16.41 -7.82 4.62
C ALA A 225 16.00 -6.88 3.47
N PHE A 226 15.13 -5.89 3.73
CA PHE A 226 14.78 -4.87 2.74
C PHE A 226 16.01 -4.14 2.24
N MET A 227 16.88 -3.66 3.14
CA MET A 227 18.10 -2.94 2.77
C MET A 227 19.07 -3.76 1.91
N GLN A 228 19.06 -5.10 2.05
CA GLN A 228 19.86 -6.00 1.21
C GLN A 228 19.33 -6.18 -0.22
N ASN A 229 18.13 -5.68 -0.52
CA ASN A 229 17.46 -5.82 -1.82
C ASN A 229 17.18 -4.48 -2.50
N VAL A 230 17.67 -3.37 -1.93
CA VAL A 230 17.41 -2.03 -2.48
C VAL A 230 17.98 -1.89 -3.89
N ASN A 231 17.15 -1.43 -4.81
CA ASN A 231 17.52 -1.14 -6.19
C ASN A 231 18.02 0.32 -6.32
N TRP A 232 19.31 0.53 -6.15
CA TRP A 232 19.91 1.87 -6.21
C TRP A 232 19.86 2.50 -7.60
N GLU A 233 19.77 1.71 -8.66
CA GLU A 233 19.58 2.23 -10.02
C GLU A 233 18.26 2.99 -10.14
N GLU A 234 17.15 2.40 -9.63
CA GLU A 234 15.84 3.05 -9.63
C GLU A 234 15.84 4.31 -8.74
N ILE A 235 16.49 4.28 -7.58
CA ILE A 235 16.59 5.44 -6.71
C ILE A 235 17.37 6.57 -7.39
N ASN A 236 18.47 6.25 -8.09
CA ASN A 236 19.22 7.22 -8.89
C ASN A 236 18.38 7.81 -10.03
N ARG A 237 17.62 6.97 -10.73
CA ARG A 237 16.70 7.44 -11.79
C ARG A 237 15.70 8.46 -11.23
N ARG A 238 15.14 8.23 -10.02
CA ARG A 238 14.25 9.19 -9.35
C ARG A 238 14.98 10.46 -8.93
N ALA A 239 16.19 10.34 -8.41
CA ALA A 239 17.03 11.49 -8.06
C ALA A 239 17.34 12.38 -9.28
N ASP A 240 17.56 11.77 -10.45
CA ASP A 240 17.76 12.50 -11.70
C ASP A 240 16.51 13.26 -12.17
N LEU A 241 15.32 12.68 -11.99
CA LEU A 241 14.06 13.35 -12.30
C LEU A 241 13.80 14.56 -11.39
N ILE A 242 14.12 14.41 -10.11
CA ILE A 242 13.99 15.51 -9.12
C ILE A 242 14.85 16.70 -9.50
N SER A 243 16.03 16.47 -10.02
CA SER A 243 17.00 17.54 -10.34
C SER A 243 16.73 18.26 -11.66
N LYS A 244 15.85 17.71 -12.49
CA LYS A 244 15.48 18.31 -13.78
C LYS A 244 14.22 19.15 -13.73
N GLY A 245 13.52 19.16 -12.63
CA GLY A 245 12.26 19.88 -12.39
C GLY A 245 12.26 20.73 -11.16
#